data_496d23089d6b3a2e534516eb051c279a
#
_entry.id   496d23089d6b3a2e534516eb051c279a
#
_cell.length_a   1.000
_cell.length_b   1.000
_cell.length_c   1.000
_cell.angle_alpha   90.00
_cell.angle_beta   90.00
_cell.angle_gamma   90.00
#
_symmetry.space_group_name_H-M   'P 1'
#
loop_
_entity.id
_entity.type
_entity.pdbx_description
1 polymer ?
#
loop_
_entity_poly.entity_id
_entity_poly.type
_entity_poly.pdbx_seq_one_letter_code
_entity_poly.pdbx_strand_id
1 'polypeptide(L)'
;MSTYNKVKGSKFETDVMKFLRSLGHFAERLAKAGSSDEGDIVTIIAGQTYILECKNRKKLDLPAFWAEAVKEAANYAKARGQVVAPPAFVVVKRRNASIADAWVVQPLSEWINNIERDINANTNGRDQHDGDLGTKAGGA
;
A
#
# COMPACT_ATOMS: atom_id res chain seq x y z
N MET A 1 -5.51 -12.26 22.92
CA MET A 1 -6.00 -10.91 22.57
C MET A 1 -7.45 -10.77 22.97
N SER A 2 -7.82 -9.72 23.68
CA SER A 2 -9.20 -9.50 24.09
C SER A 2 -10.11 -9.20 22.89
N THR A 3 -11.39 -9.51 23.00
CA THR A 3 -12.41 -9.19 21.97
C THR A 3 -12.43 -7.69 21.64
N TYR A 4 -12.25 -6.85 22.66
CA TYR A 4 -12.16 -5.39 22.51
C TYR A 4 -11.02 -4.97 21.57
N ASN A 5 -9.82 -5.53 21.71
CA ASN A 5 -8.68 -5.21 20.85
C ASN A 5 -8.88 -5.68 19.41
N LYS A 6 -9.55 -6.80 19.19
CA LYS A 6 -9.91 -7.30 17.85
C LYS A 6 -10.89 -6.36 17.14
N VAL A 7 -11.94 -5.93 17.84
CA VAL A 7 -12.94 -5.00 17.31
C VAL A 7 -12.30 -3.65 16.98
N LYS A 8 -11.45 -3.14 17.86
CA LYS A 8 -10.73 -1.88 17.69
C LYS A 8 -9.79 -1.92 16.47
N GLY A 9 -9.05 -3.01 16.29
CA GLY A 9 -8.17 -3.22 15.13
C GLY A 9 -8.96 -3.31 13.83
N SER A 10 -10.03 -4.08 13.81
CA SER A 10 -10.91 -4.24 12.65
C SER A 10 -11.58 -2.92 12.23
N LYS A 11 -11.98 -2.11 13.19
CA LYS A 11 -12.54 -0.79 12.91
C LYS A 11 -11.51 0.13 12.24
N PHE A 12 -10.28 0.14 12.73
CA PHE A 12 -9.22 0.96 12.13
C PHE A 12 -8.90 0.54 10.70
N GLU A 13 -8.78 -0.75 10.43
CA GLU A 13 -8.62 -1.28 9.07
C GLU A 13 -9.74 -0.81 8.13
N THR A 14 -10.98 -0.90 8.59
CA THR A 14 -12.15 -0.44 7.81
C THR A 14 -12.10 1.07 7.57
N ASP A 15 -11.71 1.85 8.56
CA ASP A 15 -11.59 3.31 8.43
C ASP A 15 -10.50 3.70 7.42
N VAL A 16 -9.36 3.01 7.42
CA VAL A 16 -8.29 3.21 6.42
C VAL A 16 -8.80 2.88 5.02
N MET A 17 -9.46 1.74 4.84
CA MET A 17 -10.04 1.34 3.55
C MET A 17 -11.03 2.36 3.02
N LYS A 18 -11.97 2.80 3.85
CA LYS A 18 -12.99 3.80 3.47
C LYS A 18 -12.36 5.14 3.12
N PHE A 19 -11.32 5.56 3.84
CA PHE A 19 -10.60 6.78 3.54
C PHE A 19 -9.94 6.74 2.16
N LEU A 20 -9.24 5.66 1.84
CA LEU A 20 -8.62 5.46 0.52
C LEU A 20 -9.67 5.46 -0.60
N ARG A 21 -10.78 4.78 -0.40
CA ARG A 21 -11.91 4.77 -1.35
C ARG A 21 -12.51 6.16 -1.54
N SER A 22 -12.60 6.97 -0.48
CA SER A 22 -13.11 8.34 -0.56
C SER A 22 -12.26 9.25 -1.43
N LEU A 23 -10.98 8.93 -1.58
CA LEU A 23 -10.03 9.62 -2.48
C LEU A 23 -10.04 9.06 -3.91
N GLY A 24 -10.89 8.07 -4.20
CA GLY A 24 -11.00 7.45 -5.51
C GLY A 24 -10.05 6.29 -5.78
N HIS A 25 -9.36 5.78 -4.77
CA HIS A 25 -8.45 4.65 -4.93
C HIS A 25 -9.16 3.31 -4.71
N PHE A 26 -8.74 2.30 -5.46
CA PHE A 26 -9.08 0.92 -5.16
C PHE A 26 -8.48 0.54 -3.80
N ALA A 27 -9.29 0.01 -2.91
CA ALA A 27 -8.84 -0.52 -1.62
C ALA A 27 -9.79 -1.61 -1.13
N GLU A 28 -9.22 -2.73 -0.68
CA GLU A 28 -9.96 -3.85 -0.12
C GLU A 28 -9.25 -4.42 1.09
N ARG A 29 -10.04 -4.89 2.04
CA ARG A 29 -9.52 -5.68 3.16
C ARG A 29 -9.19 -7.09 2.68
N LEU A 30 -8.05 -7.61 3.15
CA LEU A 30 -7.62 -8.97 2.87
C LEU A 30 -8.12 -9.92 3.97
N ALA A 31 -8.47 -11.15 3.58
CA ALA A 31 -8.86 -12.17 4.53
C ALA A 31 -7.68 -12.63 5.39
N LYS A 32 -7.93 -12.93 6.66
CA LYS A 32 -6.92 -13.47 7.56
C LYS A 32 -6.73 -14.97 7.29
N ALA A 33 -5.50 -15.41 7.17
CA ALA A 33 -5.12 -16.78 6.85
C ALA A 33 -3.95 -17.29 7.72
N GLY A 34 -3.84 -16.84 8.97
CA GLY A 34 -2.80 -17.24 9.92
C GLY A 34 -1.39 -16.92 9.42
N SER A 35 -0.53 -17.92 9.29
CA SER A 35 0.86 -17.72 8.82
C SER A 35 0.96 -17.31 7.34
N SER A 36 -0.11 -17.46 6.59
CA SER A 36 -0.22 -17.07 5.17
C SER A 36 -0.94 -15.74 4.98
N ASP A 37 -1.12 -14.95 6.03
CA ASP A 37 -1.72 -13.61 5.95
C ASP A 37 -0.98 -12.74 4.94
N GLU A 38 -1.76 -12.02 4.15
CA GLU A 38 -1.27 -11.18 3.04
C GLU A 38 -1.27 -9.69 3.38
N GLY A 39 -1.53 -9.35 4.63
CA GLY A 39 -1.70 -8.00 5.14
C GLY A 39 -3.15 -7.66 5.46
N ASP A 40 -3.40 -6.43 5.87
CA ASP A 40 -4.73 -5.97 6.24
C ASP A 40 -5.50 -5.42 5.06
N ILE A 41 -4.83 -4.64 4.21
CA ILE A 41 -5.43 -3.93 3.07
C ILE A 41 -4.52 -4.03 1.86
N VAL A 42 -5.11 -4.27 0.69
CA VAL A 42 -4.49 -4.01 -0.60
C VAL A 42 -5.08 -2.74 -1.19
N THR A 43 -4.23 -1.86 -1.69
CA THR A 43 -4.65 -0.63 -2.39
C THR A 43 -3.84 -0.42 -3.66
N ILE A 44 -4.44 0.28 -4.62
CA ILE A 44 -3.77 0.68 -5.87
C ILE A 44 -3.80 2.19 -5.96
N ILE A 45 -2.63 2.81 -6.01
CA ILE A 45 -2.46 4.26 -6.12
C ILE A 45 -1.49 4.54 -7.27
N ALA A 46 -1.88 5.39 -8.19
CA ALA A 46 -1.07 5.72 -9.37
C ALA A 46 -0.57 4.48 -10.15
N GLY A 47 -1.43 3.45 -10.24
CA GLY A 47 -1.12 2.20 -10.94
C GLY A 47 -0.23 1.21 -10.19
N GLN A 48 0.22 1.54 -8.99
CA GLN A 48 1.04 0.68 -8.15
C GLN A 48 0.22 0.03 -7.04
N THR A 49 0.36 -1.29 -6.89
CA THR A 49 -0.22 -2.05 -5.77
C THR A 49 0.63 -1.89 -4.52
N TYR A 50 -0.01 -1.61 -3.40
CA TYR A 50 0.60 -1.53 -2.07
C TYR A 50 -0.13 -2.44 -1.09
N ILE A 51 0.63 -3.03 -0.18
CA ILE A 51 0.10 -3.79 0.95
C ILE A 51 0.24 -2.95 2.22
N LEU A 52 -0.85 -2.81 2.94
CA LEU A 52 -0.90 -2.03 4.17
C LEU A 52 -1.09 -2.95 5.37
N GLU A 53 -0.24 -2.81 6.35
CA GLU A 53 -0.38 -3.38 7.68
C GLU A 53 -0.84 -2.30 8.64
N CYS A 54 -2.05 -2.45 9.21
CA CYS A 54 -2.69 -1.44 10.05
C CYS A 54 -2.48 -1.77 11.52
N LYS A 55 -2.01 -0.79 12.29
CA LYS A 55 -1.75 -0.91 13.74
C LYS A 55 -2.48 0.16 14.53
N ASN A 56 -3.34 -0.28 15.44
CA ASN A 56 -4.00 0.57 16.42
C ASN A 56 -3.56 0.14 17.82
N ARG A 57 -2.37 0.56 18.23
CA ARG A 57 -1.72 0.15 19.48
C ARG A 57 -1.16 1.33 20.24
N LYS A 58 -1.18 1.23 21.58
CA LYS A 58 -0.54 2.21 22.45
C LYS A 58 0.99 2.13 22.39
N LYS A 59 1.52 0.90 22.40
CA LYS A 59 2.96 0.64 22.32
C LYS A 59 3.33 0.37 20.87
N LEU A 60 4.28 1.14 20.37
CA LEU A 60 4.77 1.01 19.01
C LEU A 60 6.08 0.20 19.00
N ASP A 61 6.05 -0.93 18.34
CA ASP A 61 7.21 -1.74 18.02
C ASP A 61 7.42 -1.69 16.50
N LEU A 62 7.98 -0.61 16.01
CA LEU A 62 8.11 -0.37 14.57
C LEU A 62 8.93 -1.44 13.85
N PRO A 63 10.05 -1.95 14.40
CA PRO A 63 10.77 -3.03 13.73
C PRO A 63 9.94 -4.30 13.57
N ALA A 64 9.18 -4.71 14.59
CA ALA A 64 8.31 -5.87 14.52
C ALA A 64 7.15 -5.66 13.53
N PHE A 65 6.53 -4.48 13.53
CA PHE A 65 5.46 -4.14 12.59
C PHE A 65 5.95 -4.16 11.15
N TRP A 66 7.14 -3.65 10.90
CA TRP A 66 7.74 -3.66 9.58
C TRP A 66 8.06 -5.09 9.10
N ALA A 67 8.65 -5.92 9.96
CA ALA A 67 8.92 -7.33 9.64
C ALA A 67 7.65 -8.09 9.27
N GLU A 68 6.55 -7.85 9.98
CA GLU A 68 5.24 -8.41 9.69
C GLU A 68 4.71 -7.95 8.32
N ALA A 69 4.78 -6.66 8.03
CA ALA A 69 4.34 -6.09 6.75
C ALA A 69 5.12 -6.66 5.56
N VAL A 70 6.43 -6.84 5.67
CA VAL A 70 7.28 -7.45 4.64
C VAL A 70 6.90 -8.91 4.39
N LYS A 71 6.68 -9.68 5.46
CA LYS A 71 6.25 -11.08 5.36
C LYS A 71 4.90 -11.19 4.64
N GLU A 72 3.96 -10.36 4.99
CA GLU A 72 2.61 -10.37 4.42
C GLU A 72 2.61 -9.95 2.94
N ALA A 73 3.40 -8.97 2.56
CA ALA A 73 3.58 -8.60 1.15
C ALA A 73 4.20 -9.75 0.33
N ALA A 74 5.15 -10.49 0.90
CA ALA A 74 5.71 -11.69 0.28
C ALA A 74 4.65 -12.80 0.13
N ASN A 75 3.80 -13.02 1.13
CA ASN A 75 2.69 -13.95 1.07
C ASN A 75 1.68 -13.58 -0.02
N TYR A 76 1.37 -12.30 -0.14
CA TYR A 76 0.51 -11.77 -1.20
C TYR A 76 1.04 -12.11 -2.60
N ALA A 77 2.30 -11.84 -2.84
CA ALA A 77 2.95 -12.15 -4.11
C ALA A 77 2.98 -13.65 -4.40
N LYS A 78 3.33 -14.46 -3.41
CA LYS A 78 3.39 -15.92 -3.53
C LYS A 78 2.03 -16.52 -3.91
N ALA A 79 0.95 -16.08 -3.27
CA ALA A 79 -0.40 -16.56 -3.55
C ALA A 79 -0.85 -16.26 -4.99
N ARG A 80 -0.28 -15.25 -5.64
CA ARG A 80 -0.60 -14.81 -7.01
C ARG A 80 0.46 -15.17 -8.04
N GLY A 81 1.46 -15.96 -7.67
CA GLY A 81 2.55 -16.34 -8.57
C GLY A 81 3.42 -15.16 -9.03
N GLN A 82 3.47 -14.08 -8.26
CA GLN A 82 4.29 -12.92 -8.56
C GLN A 82 5.72 -13.13 -8.06
N VAL A 83 6.71 -12.76 -8.85
CA VAL A 83 8.14 -12.90 -8.52
C VAL A 83 8.57 -11.81 -7.52
N VAL A 84 8.03 -10.61 -7.65
CA VAL A 84 8.37 -9.45 -6.82
C VAL A 84 7.18 -9.09 -5.95
N ALA A 85 7.42 -8.98 -4.64
CA ALA A 85 6.41 -8.54 -3.70
C ALA A 85 6.06 -7.05 -3.93
N PRO A 86 4.78 -6.66 -3.79
CA PRO A 86 4.43 -5.25 -3.81
C PRO A 86 5.05 -4.53 -2.62
N PRO A 87 5.30 -3.21 -2.74
CA PRO A 87 5.75 -2.42 -1.61
C PRO A 87 4.74 -2.46 -0.46
N ALA A 88 5.25 -2.49 0.76
CA ALA A 88 4.45 -2.51 1.98
C ALA A 88 4.60 -1.22 2.77
N PHE A 89 3.56 -0.86 3.49
CA PHE A 89 3.57 0.21 4.48
C PHE A 89 2.95 -0.27 5.79
N VAL A 90 3.43 0.28 6.89
CA VAL A 90 2.76 0.17 8.18
C VAL A 90 1.94 1.44 8.39
N VAL A 91 0.65 1.31 8.63
CA VAL A 91 -0.26 2.43 8.91
C VAL A 91 -0.61 2.40 10.39
N VAL A 92 -0.21 3.43 11.12
CA VAL A 92 -0.37 3.51 12.57
C VAL A 92 -1.42 4.57 12.90
N LYS A 93 -2.42 4.18 13.68
CA LYS A 93 -3.45 5.12 14.14
C LYS A 93 -2.81 6.18 15.02
N ARG A 94 -3.11 7.44 14.71
CA ARG A 94 -2.78 8.58 15.54
C ARG A 94 -3.91 8.87 16.52
N ARG A 95 -3.59 8.96 17.80
CA ARG A 95 -4.60 9.24 18.85
C ARG A 95 -5.21 10.63 18.68
N ASN A 96 -6.50 10.72 18.94
CA ASN A 96 -7.26 11.97 18.90
C ASN A 96 -7.11 12.73 17.57
N ALA A 97 -6.88 12.02 16.49
CA ALA A 97 -6.74 12.57 15.15
C ALA A 97 -7.69 11.91 14.17
N SER A 98 -7.98 12.57 13.07
CA SER A 98 -8.76 12.00 11.98
C SER A 98 -8.01 10.87 11.29
N ILE A 99 -8.72 10.03 10.55
CA ILE A 99 -8.10 8.95 9.78
C ILE A 99 -7.06 9.47 8.78
N ALA A 100 -7.27 10.65 8.22
CA ALA A 100 -6.33 11.29 7.30
C ALA A 100 -4.96 11.60 7.92
N ASP A 101 -4.90 11.72 9.24
CA ASP A 101 -3.70 12.03 9.98
C ASP A 101 -2.99 10.79 10.56
N ALA A 102 -3.41 9.58 10.18
CA ALA A 102 -2.69 8.36 10.53
C ALA A 102 -1.24 8.41 10.02
N TRP A 103 -0.34 7.76 10.75
CA TRP A 103 1.07 7.70 10.36
C TRP A 103 1.28 6.59 9.32
N VAL A 104 2.08 6.88 8.32
CA VAL A 104 2.62 5.86 7.40
C VAL A 104 4.09 5.68 7.73
N VAL A 105 4.51 4.46 7.99
CA VAL A 105 5.87 4.13 8.45
C VAL A 105 6.49 3.10 7.51
N GLN A 106 7.71 3.37 7.08
CA GLN A 106 8.57 2.46 6.34
C GLN A 106 10.04 2.85 6.54
N PRO A 107 10.98 1.93 6.30
CA PRO A 107 12.41 2.29 6.30
C PRO A 107 12.73 3.36 5.26
N LEU A 108 13.74 4.20 5.55
CA LEU A 108 14.18 5.27 4.65
C LEU A 108 14.51 4.77 3.24
N SER A 109 15.17 3.63 3.13
CA SER A 109 15.51 3.01 1.84
C SER A 109 14.27 2.64 1.02
N GLU A 110 13.23 2.13 1.65
CA GLU A 110 11.96 1.78 1.00
C GLU A 110 11.23 3.04 0.49
N TRP A 111 11.21 4.09 1.29
CA TRP A 111 10.63 5.37 0.90
C TRP A 111 11.31 5.96 -0.34
N ILE A 112 12.63 5.95 -0.37
CA ILE A 112 13.42 6.41 -1.53
C ILE A 112 13.12 5.54 -2.76
N ASN A 113 13.10 4.22 -2.61
CA ASN A 113 12.79 3.30 -3.71
C ASN A 113 11.40 3.54 -4.31
N ASN A 114 10.42 3.84 -3.47
CA ASN A 114 9.07 4.17 -3.94
C ASN A 114 9.04 5.45 -4.77
N ILE A 115 9.74 6.50 -4.33
CA ILE A 115 9.83 7.76 -5.07
C ILE A 115 10.52 7.57 -6.42
N GLU A 116 11.62 6.85 -6.48
CA GLU A 116 12.35 6.56 -7.71
C GLU A 116 11.52 5.75 -8.70
N ARG A 117 10.75 4.79 -8.20
CA ARG A 117 9.83 3.99 -9.02
C ARG A 117 8.74 4.86 -9.64
N ASP A 118 8.14 5.75 -8.89
CA ASP A 118 7.08 6.65 -9.36
C ASP A 118 7.61 7.61 -10.43
N ILE A 119 8.81 8.15 -10.26
CA ILE A 119 9.46 9.02 -11.25
C ILE A 119 9.72 8.25 -12.54
N ASN A 120 10.27 7.04 -12.48
CA ASN A 120 10.56 6.22 -13.65
C ASN A 120 9.28 5.81 -14.39
N ALA A 121 8.21 5.46 -13.70
CA ALA A 121 6.92 5.14 -14.29
C ALA A 121 6.33 6.35 -15.04
N ASN A 122 6.43 7.55 -14.49
CA ASN A 122 5.94 8.78 -15.10
C ASN A 122 6.78 9.17 -16.34
N THR A 123 8.08 8.96 -16.31
CA THR A 123 8.98 9.26 -17.44
C THR A 123 8.70 8.32 -18.61
N ASN A 124 8.60 7.01 -18.37
CA ASN A 124 8.29 6.02 -19.39
C ASN A 124 6.89 6.23 -20.02
N GLY A 125 5.92 6.70 -19.24
CA GLY A 125 4.59 7.02 -19.75
C GLY A 125 4.57 8.26 -20.67
N ARG A 126 5.47 9.22 -20.48
CA ARG A 126 5.59 10.41 -21.35
C ARG A 126 6.27 10.06 -22.66
N ASP A 127 7.31 9.27 -22.64
CA ASP A 127 8.04 8.86 -23.83
C ASP A 127 7.17 8.04 -24.80
N GLN A 128 6.19 7.28 -24.29
CA GLN A 128 5.24 6.55 -25.12
C GLN A 128 4.18 7.46 -25.77
N HIS A 129 3.88 8.61 -25.17
CA HIS A 129 2.88 9.53 -25.71
C HIS A 129 3.47 10.50 -26.75
N ASP A 130 4.72 10.90 -26.61
CA ASP A 130 5.41 11.77 -27.58
C ASP A 130 5.82 11.03 -28.85
N GLY A 131 5.86 9.70 -28.84
CA GLY A 131 6.18 8.89 -30.04
C GLY A 131 5.06 8.80 -31.09
N ASP A 132 3.85 9.20 -30.76
CA ASP A 132 2.69 9.11 -31.68
C ASP A 132 2.35 10.45 -32.39
N LEU A 133 3.12 11.48 -32.14
CA LEU A 133 2.99 12.77 -32.83
C LEU A 133 3.87 12.88 -34.10
N GLY A 134 4.51 11.78 -34.50
CA GLY A 134 5.36 11.74 -35.67
C GLY A 134 4.67 11.24 -36.92
N THR A 135 4.43 12.11 -37.84
CA THR A 135 4.21 11.89 -39.27
C THR A 135 2.79 11.55 -39.72
N LYS A 136 1.93 12.53 -39.80
CA LYS A 136 1.16 12.68 -41.04
C LYS A 136 1.81 13.77 -41.88
N ALA A 137 2.90 13.46 -42.51
CA ALA A 137 3.31 14.14 -43.70
C ALA A 137 2.33 13.72 -44.79
N GLY A 138 1.31 14.52 -45.01
CA GLY A 138 0.47 14.37 -46.18
C GLY A 138 1.33 14.62 -47.40
N GLY A 139 1.65 13.57 -48.12
CA GLY A 139 2.06 13.71 -49.49
C GLY A 139 0.89 14.26 -50.27
N ALA A 140 1.09 15.36 -50.88
CA ALA A 140 0.19 15.85 -51.91
C ALA A 140 0.23 14.93 -53.10
#